data_c3ef878edf4eaeb8ac04086e155b6b15
#
_entry.id   c3ef878edf4eaeb8ac04086e155b6b15
#
_cell.length_a   1.000
_cell.length_b   1.000
_cell.length_c   1.000
_cell.angle_alpha   90.00
_cell.angle_beta   90.00
_cell.angle_gamma   90.00
#
_symmetry.space_group_name_H-M   'P 1'
#
loop_
_entity.id
_entity.type
_entity.pdbx_description
1 polymer ?
#
loop_
_entity_poly.entity_id
_entity_poly.type
_entity_poly.pdbx_seq_one_letter_code
_entity_poly.pdbx_strand_id
1 'polypeptide(L)'
;MKDETIQRVEKDICDWTYWQQLSPILEGFSFRKDMRVEEDIYALFSYENTSMHRAATAYYHEETKEYKLSVQVGLTNFCRIEFIAPDIESFEKRLTEHLKKLLVELTTFEPTTVSSIMRKKKIMEWDYGK
;
A
#
# COMPACT_ATOMS: atom_id res chain seq x y z
N MET A 1 -1.75 2.10 -18.69
CA MET A 1 -1.94 3.44 -18.07
C MET A 1 -1.66 4.51 -19.10
N LYS A 2 -2.48 5.55 -19.13
CA LYS A 2 -2.33 6.64 -20.09
C LYS A 2 -1.11 7.50 -19.78
N ASP A 3 -0.44 8.00 -20.82
CA ASP A 3 0.73 8.86 -20.65
C ASP A 3 0.43 10.11 -19.82
N GLU A 4 -0.72 10.70 -20.01
CA GLU A 4 -1.16 11.88 -19.25
C GLU A 4 -1.22 11.59 -17.74
N THR A 5 -1.73 10.42 -17.38
CA THR A 5 -1.82 9.99 -15.99
C THR A 5 -0.43 9.78 -15.41
N ILE A 6 0.45 9.12 -16.16
CA ILE A 6 1.83 8.89 -15.74
C ILE A 6 2.53 10.22 -15.48
N GLN A 7 2.42 11.16 -16.41
CA GLN A 7 3.06 12.47 -16.28
C GLN A 7 2.53 13.24 -15.07
N ARG A 8 1.23 13.18 -14.82
CA ARG A 8 0.62 13.84 -13.68
C ARG A 8 1.11 13.26 -12.35
N VAL A 9 1.13 11.94 -12.24
CA VAL A 9 1.60 11.26 -11.04
C VAL A 9 3.08 11.56 -10.81
N GLU A 10 3.90 11.46 -11.85
CA GLU A 10 5.34 11.75 -11.75
C GLU A 10 5.59 13.19 -11.32
N LYS A 11 4.79 14.13 -11.81
CA LYS A 11 4.87 15.52 -11.40
C LYS A 11 4.52 15.68 -9.92
N ASP A 12 3.46 15.00 -9.47
CA ASP A 12 3.02 15.06 -8.08
C ASP A 12 4.08 14.53 -7.13
N ILE A 13 4.79 13.47 -7.49
CA ILE A 13 5.75 12.81 -6.61
C ILE A 13 7.20 13.28 -6.81
N CYS A 14 7.49 13.95 -7.92
CA CYS A 14 8.85 14.46 -8.21
C CYS A 14 9.33 15.40 -7.11
N ASP A 15 8.50 16.34 -6.72
CA ASP A 15 8.79 17.34 -5.69
C ASP A 15 8.20 16.97 -4.33
N TRP A 16 7.81 15.74 -4.17
CA TRP A 16 7.16 15.29 -2.95
C TRP A 16 8.17 15.21 -1.81
N THR A 17 8.04 16.10 -0.86
CA THR A 17 8.98 16.20 0.26
C THR A 17 8.90 15.01 1.22
N TYR A 18 7.79 14.28 1.17
CA TYR A 18 7.58 13.10 2.03
C TYR A 18 8.63 12.00 1.80
N TRP A 19 9.24 11.93 0.60
CA TRP A 19 10.33 10.99 0.35
C TRP A 19 11.41 11.05 1.43
N GLN A 20 11.70 12.25 1.95
CA GLN A 20 12.72 12.46 2.96
C GLN A 20 12.31 11.95 4.34
N GLN A 21 11.01 11.77 4.56
CA GLN A 21 10.50 11.29 5.83
C GLN A 21 10.40 9.75 5.86
N LEU A 22 10.55 9.09 4.72
CA LEU A 22 10.49 7.64 4.63
C LEU A 22 11.84 7.03 4.98
N SER A 23 11.89 6.35 6.13
CA SER A 23 13.12 5.73 6.62
C SER A 23 13.54 4.55 5.74
N PRO A 24 14.85 4.33 5.52
CA PRO A 24 15.33 3.15 4.79
C PRO A 24 14.88 1.83 5.43
N ILE A 25 14.76 1.83 6.75
CA ILE A 25 14.24 0.69 7.50
C ILE A 25 13.24 1.22 8.51
N LEU A 26 12.04 0.63 8.51
CA LEU A 26 10.97 1.01 9.42
C LEU A 26 10.29 -0.24 9.95
N GLU A 27 10.36 -0.45 11.28
CA GLU A 27 9.73 -1.60 11.95
C GLU A 27 10.12 -2.95 11.32
N GLY A 28 11.37 -3.08 10.89
CA GLY A 28 11.89 -4.31 10.27
C GLY A 28 11.59 -4.45 8.78
N PHE A 29 10.96 -3.44 8.17
CA PHE A 29 10.68 -3.42 6.73
C PHE A 29 11.69 -2.54 6.02
N SER A 30 12.20 -3.01 4.88
CA SER A 30 13.14 -2.27 4.04
C SER A 30 12.39 -1.45 3.00
N PHE A 31 12.79 -0.19 2.85
CA PHE A 31 12.21 0.73 1.88
C PHE A 31 12.74 0.45 0.47
N ARG A 32 11.84 0.52 -0.52
CA ARG A 32 12.19 0.46 -1.93
C ARG A 32 11.39 1.52 -2.69
N LYS A 33 12.09 2.38 -3.42
CA LYS A 33 11.45 3.36 -4.28
C LYS A 33 11.18 2.70 -5.63
N ASP A 34 9.92 2.54 -5.99
CA ASP A 34 9.52 1.82 -7.20
C ASP A 34 9.45 2.71 -8.44
N MET A 35 8.58 3.71 -8.43
CA MET A 35 8.38 4.67 -9.53
C MET A 35 8.26 3.99 -10.90
N ARG A 36 7.37 3.02 -11.00
CA ARG A 36 7.18 2.25 -12.24
C ARG A 36 5.70 1.98 -12.50
N VAL A 37 5.39 1.83 -13.79
CA VAL A 37 4.05 1.51 -14.25
C VAL A 37 3.89 0.00 -14.37
N GLU A 38 2.79 -0.53 -13.85
CA GLU A 38 2.38 -1.92 -14.02
C GLU A 38 0.89 -1.92 -14.35
N GLU A 39 0.53 -2.28 -15.58
CA GLU A 39 -0.86 -2.29 -16.05
C GLU A 39 -1.55 -0.95 -15.82
N ASP A 40 -2.53 -0.89 -14.91
CA ASP A 40 -3.29 0.33 -14.62
C ASP A 40 -2.89 1.00 -13.30
N ILE A 41 -1.73 0.63 -12.75
CA ILE A 41 -1.21 1.23 -11.52
C ILE A 41 0.16 1.85 -11.75
N TYR A 42 0.45 2.87 -10.95
CA TYR A 42 1.78 3.47 -10.87
C TYR A 42 2.30 3.24 -9.45
N ALA A 43 3.27 2.34 -9.31
CA ALA A 43 3.84 2.01 -8.01
C ALA A 43 4.80 3.11 -7.56
N LEU A 44 4.58 3.66 -6.37
CA LEU A 44 5.40 4.72 -5.79
C LEU A 44 6.58 4.15 -5.00
N PHE A 45 6.27 3.41 -3.95
CA PHE A 45 7.28 2.80 -3.09
C PHE A 45 6.70 1.61 -2.35
N SER A 46 7.61 0.80 -1.77
CA SER A 46 7.23 -0.36 -0.99
C SER A 46 8.07 -0.47 0.27
N TYR A 47 7.49 -1.03 1.32
CA TYR A 47 8.20 -1.51 2.49
C TYR A 47 8.06 -3.03 2.52
N GLU A 48 9.18 -3.75 2.54
CA GLU A 48 9.19 -5.21 2.45
C GLU A 48 9.93 -5.85 3.63
N ASN A 49 9.37 -6.92 4.14
CA ASN A 49 10.03 -7.83 5.05
C ASN A 49 10.01 -9.22 4.40
N THR A 50 11.10 -9.55 3.69
CA THR A 50 11.17 -10.78 2.91
C THR A 50 11.18 -12.03 3.78
N SER A 51 11.80 -11.97 4.95
CA SER A 51 11.86 -13.12 5.87
C SER A 51 10.48 -13.49 6.41
N MET A 52 9.57 -12.51 6.53
CA MET A 52 8.20 -12.76 6.98
C MET A 52 7.21 -12.88 5.80
N HIS A 53 7.67 -12.66 4.56
CA HIS A 53 6.83 -12.64 3.36
C HIS A 53 5.69 -11.62 3.47
N ARG A 54 6.02 -10.41 3.92
CA ARG A 54 5.06 -9.32 4.09
C ARG A 54 5.58 -8.05 3.45
N ALA A 55 4.66 -7.28 2.88
CA ALA A 55 5.00 -6.04 2.20
C ALA A 55 3.82 -5.07 2.20
N ALA A 56 4.14 -3.78 2.08
CA ALA A 56 3.15 -2.73 1.87
C ALA A 56 3.62 -1.90 0.68
N THR A 57 2.75 -1.70 -0.30
CA THR A 57 3.06 -0.97 -1.53
C THR A 57 2.12 0.20 -1.72
N ALA A 58 2.67 1.40 -1.84
CA ALA A 58 1.92 2.61 -2.15
C ALA A 58 1.86 2.77 -3.67
N TYR A 59 0.68 3.05 -4.21
CA TYR A 59 0.49 3.17 -5.65
C TYR A 59 -0.67 4.10 -6.00
N TYR A 60 -0.68 4.57 -7.26
CA TYR A 60 -1.80 5.28 -7.84
C TYR A 60 -2.55 4.34 -8.79
N HIS A 61 -3.86 4.26 -8.63
CA HIS A 61 -4.73 3.41 -9.44
C HIS A 61 -5.48 4.25 -10.46
N GLU A 62 -5.20 4.06 -11.74
CA GLU A 62 -5.80 4.87 -12.81
C GLU A 62 -7.31 4.71 -12.90
N GLU A 63 -7.81 3.49 -12.78
CA GLU A 63 -9.24 3.20 -12.91
C GLU A 63 -10.08 3.99 -11.90
N THR A 64 -9.65 4.02 -10.65
CA THR A 64 -10.38 4.72 -9.59
C THR A 64 -9.91 6.15 -9.39
N LYS A 65 -8.76 6.51 -9.97
CA LYS A 65 -8.12 7.83 -9.84
C LYS A 65 -7.80 8.17 -8.40
N GLU A 66 -7.29 7.18 -7.68
CA GLU A 66 -6.96 7.31 -6.27
C GLU A 66 -5.59 6.75 -5.94
N TYR A 67 -4.94 7.34 -4.92
CA TYR A 67 -3.76 6.75 -4.30
C TYR A 67 -4.23 5.71 -3.29
N LYS A 68 -3.52 4.58 -3.24
CA LYS A 68 -3.88 3.43 -2.40
C LYS A 68 -2.65 2.79 -1.80
N LEU A 69 -2.85 2.00 -0.76
CA LEU A 69 -1.81 1.16 -0.18
C LEU A 69 -2.30 -0.30 -0.18
N SER A 70 -1.54 -1.15 -0.82
CA SER A 70 -1.78 -2.58 -0.86
C SER A 70 -0.88 -3.28 0.14
N VAL A 71 -1.41 -4.30 0.81
CA VAL A 71 -0.67 -5.10 1.78
C VAL A 71 -0.58 -6.53 1.28
N GLN A 72 0.62 -7.11 1.38
CA GLN A 72 0.85 -8.50 1.04
C GLN A 72 1.23 -9.28 2.30
N VAL A 73 0.51 -10.37 2.56
CA VAL A 73 0.81 -11.30 3.65
C VAL A 73 0.87 -12.69 3.03
N GLY A 74 2.09 -13.21 2.86
CA GLY A 74 2.30 -14.46 2.12
C GLY A 74 1.85 -14.31 0.68
N LEU A 75 0.89 -15.13 0.26
CA LEU A 75 0.34 -15.09 -1.10
C LEU A 75 -0.92 -14.22 -1.20
N THR A 76 -1.34 -13.59 -0.12
CA THR A 76 -2.57 -12.81 -0.08
C THR A 76 -2.27 -11.32 -0.21
N ASN A 77 -3.02 -10.64 -1.09
CA ASN A 77 -2.94 -9.20 -1.28
C ASN A 77 -4.29 -8.56 -0.96
N PHE A 78 -4.28 -7.42 -0.29
CA PHE A 78 -5.49 -6.66 -0.05
C PHE A 78 -5.18 -5.18 0.13
N CYS A 79 -6.15 -4.34 -0.22
CA CYS A 79 -6.02 -2.89 -0.10
C CYS A 79 -6.55 -2.44 1.26
N ARG A 80 -5.82 -1.50 1.91
CA ARG A 80 -6.25 -0.94 3.19
C ARG A 80 -7.03 0.34 2.95
N ILE A 81 -8.29 0.34 3.39
CA ILE A 81 -9.24 1.43 3.13
C ILE A 81 -8.78 2.76 3.72
N GLU A 82 -8.16 2.73 4.91
CA GLU A 82 -7.73 3.96 5.59
C GLU A 82 -6.67 4.76 4.83
N PHE A 83 -6.06 4.17 3.80
CA PHE A 83 -5.05 4.85 2.99
C PHE A 83 -5.59 5.40 1.67
N ILE A 84 -6.81 5.07 1.28
CA ILE A 84 -7.35 5.52 -0.01
C ILE A 84 -7.54 7.04 0.00
N ALA A 85 -6.94 7.71 -0.96
CA ALA A 85 -6.97 9.17 -1.05
C ALA A 85 -7.04 9.65 -2.50
N PRO A 86 -7.78 10.73 -2.77
CA PRO A 86 -7.95 11.25 -4.14
C PRO A 86 -6.75 12.03 -4.66
N ASP A 87 -5.86 12.50 -3.77
CA ASP A 87 -4.69 13.29 -4.15
C ASP A 87 -3.49 12.94 -3.27
N ILE A 88 -2.32 13.39 -3.70
CA ILE A 88 -1.06 13.08 -3.02
C ILE A 88 -0.99 13.69 -1.61
N GLU A 89 -1.56 14.85 -1.42
CA GLU A 89 -1.53 15.54 -0.13
C GLU A 89 -2.34 14.79 0.92
N SER A 90 -3.54 14.36 0.56
CA SER A 90 -4.38 13.54 1.44
C SER A 90 -3.72 12.19 1.70
N PHE A 91 -3.09 11.61 0.68
CA PHE A 91 -2.39 10.34 0.81
C PHE A 91 -1.22 10.45 1.80
N GLU A 92 -0.43 11.52 1.68
CA GLU A 92 0.68 11.78 2.60
C GLU A 92 0.18 11.85 4.04
N LYS A 93 -0.93 12.53 4.26
CA LYS A 93 -1.52 12.65 5.59
C LYS A 93 -1.91 11.30 6.15
N ARG A 94 -2.52 10.46 5.34
CA ARG A 94 -2.91 9.11 5.75
C ARG A 94 -1.69 8.23 6.03
N LEU A 95 -0.65 8.34 5.21
CA LEU A 95 0.60 7.62 5.44
C LEU A 95 1.24 8.06 6.76
N THR A 96 1.29 9.36 7.01
CA THR A 96 1.85 9.90 8.24
C THR A 96 1.11 9.38 9.48
N GLU A 97 -0.20 9.27 9.40
CA GLU A 97 -1.03 8.82 10.52
C GLU A 97 -0.98 7.31 10.74
N HIS A 98 -0.91 6.51 9.66
CA HIS A 98 -1.21 5.08 9.74
C HIS A 98 -0.10 4.13 9.32
N LEU A 99 0.89 4.58 8.55
CA LEU A 99 1.88 3.66 7.96
C LEU A 99 2.66 2.88 9.02
N LYS A 100 3.21 3.57 10.01
CA LYS A 100 3.98 2.92 11.07
C LYS A 100 3.15 1.90 11.82
N LYS A 101 1.91 2.25 12.15
CA LYS A 101 0.99 1.34 12.83
C LYS A 101 0.72 0.10 12.00
N LEU A 102 0.53 0.27 10.69
CA LEU A 102 0.32 -0.84 9.78
C LEU A 102 1.50 -1.79 9.79
N LEU A 103 2.72 -1.27 9.69
CA LEU A 103 3.91 -2.11 9.67
C LEU A 103 4.09 -2.86 10.99
N VAL A 104 3.78 -2.23 12.11
CA VAL A 104 3.77 -2.90 13.41
C VAL A 104 2.75 -4.03 13.44
N GLU A 105 1.55 -3.79 12.94
CA GLU A 105 0.51 -4.83 12.84
C GLU A 105 1.01 -6.02 12.02
N LEU A 106 1.66 -5.75 10.89
CA LEU A 106 2.17 -6.80 10.02
C LEU A 106 3.25 -7.65 10.68
N THR A 107 4.01 -7.09 11.63
CA THR A 107 5.03 -7.85 12.34
C THR A 107 4.48 -8.64 13.51
N THR A 108 3.33 -8.24 14.07
CA THR A 108 2.74 -8.88 15.24
C THR A 108 1.74 -9.98 14.90
N PHE A 109 1.20 -9.98 13.68
CA PHE A 109 0.23 -11.00 13.28
C PHE A 109 0.91 -12.34 13.05
N GLU A 110 0.38 -13.38 13.71
CA GLU A 110 0.74 -14.74 13.39
C GLU A 110 0.03 -15.18 12.12
N PRO A 111 0.64 -16.01 11.27
CA PRO A 111 0.01 -16.47 10.03
C PRO A 111 -1.37 -17.09 10.26
N THR A 112 -1.54 -17.83 11.34
CA THR A 112 -2.83 -18.45 11.69
C THR A 112 -3.88 -17.42 12.02
N THR A 113 -3.51 -16.34 12.73
CA THR A 113 -4.41 -15.24 13.07
C THR A 113 -4.88 -14.51 11.82
N VAL A 114 -3.95 -14.20 10.93
CA VAL A 114 -4.26 -13.54 9.66
C VAL A 114 -5.19 -14.41 8.82
N SER A 115 -4.90 -15.70 8.71
CA SER A 115 -5.75 -16.64 7.97
C SER A 115 -7.16 -16.70 8.54
N SER A 116 -7.30 -16.71 9.86
CA SER A 116 -8.59 -16.73 10.52
C SER A 116 -9.40 -15.47 10.22
N ILE A 117 -8.78 -14.30 10.33
CA ILE A 117 -9.41 -13.01 10.04
C ILE A 117 -9.86 -12.97 8.58
N MET A 118 -8.99 -13.36 7.67
CA MET A 118 -9.28 -13.35 6.24
C MET A 118 -10.40 -14.32 5.89
N ARG A 119 -10.44 -15.47 6.54
CA ARG A 119 -11.51 -16.46 6.34
C ARG A 119 -12.86 -15.90 6.76
N LYS A 120 -12.94 -15.26 7.90
CA LYS A 120 -14.16 -14.61 8.37
C LYS A 120 -14.62 -13.52 7.42
N LYS A 121 -13.69 -12.67 7.01
CA LYS A 121 -13.98 -11.58 6.08
C LYS A 121 -14.46 -12.12 4.74
N LYS A 122 -13.82 -13.18 4.25
CA LYS A 122 -14.17 -13.81 2.99
C LYS A 122 -15.58 -14.42 3.04
N ILE A 123 -15.95 -15.05 4.15
CA ILE A 123 -17.29 -15.60 4.35
C ILE A 123 -18.32 -14.47 4.31
N MET A 124 -18.07 -13.37 4.98
CA MET A 124 -18.96 -12.22 4.97
C MET A 124 -19.12 -11.62 3.58
N GLU A 125 -18.03 -11.47 2.86
CA GLU A 125 -18.06 -10.97 1.48
C GLU A 125 -18.85 -11.90 0.56
N TRP A 126 -18.75 -13.20 0.76
CA TRP A 126 -19.50 -14.17 -0.03
C TRP A 126 -20.98 -14.08 0.23
N ASP A 127 -21.39 -13.82 1.46
CA ASP A 127 -22.79 -13.62 1.81
C ASP A 127 -23.36 -12.39 1.11
N TYR A 128 -22.54 -11.35 0.92
CA TYR A 128 -22.96 -10.12 0.25
C TYR A 128 -22.74 -10.15 -1.25
N GLY A 129 -21.65 -10.73 -1.69
CA GLY A 129 -21.21 -10.72 -3.07
C GLY A 129 -21.80 -11.84 -3.91
N LYS A 130 -22.53 -12.71 -3.30
CA LYS A 130 -23.14 -13.83 -3.98
C LYS A 130 -24.63 -13.92 -3.70
#